data_64f24289f78ea1a30a39cbe32d064456
#
_entry.id   64f24289f78ea1a30a39cbe32d064456
#
_cell.length_a   1.000
_cell.length_b   1.000
_cell.length_c   1.000
_cell.angle_alpha   90.00
_cell.angle_beta   90.00
_cell.angle_gamma   90.00
#
_symmetry.space_group_name_H-M   'P 1'
#
loop_
_entity.id
_entity.type
_entity.pdbx_description
1 polymer ?
#
loop_
_entity_poly.entity_id
_entity_poly.type
_entity_poly.pdbx_seq_one_letter_code
_entity_poly.pdbx_strand_id
1 'polypeptide(L)'
;PGADKDINPLNDYAFNLNLTKSDKVKTAFYSFNNKRSICNFIKKDFDDLEIVRQKHESIEVKDWKKELADEDYENFKLEYIANIDYNSMVIYPSHHWHSVYMKEDWFTDIDRITLTGFFETIVPKVKKTKKLGFG
;
A
#
# COMPACT_ATOMS: atom_id res chain seq x y z
N PRO A 1 -0.60 3.53 6.46
CA PRO A 1 0.15 2.83 5.43
C PRO A 1 0.64 1.48 5.93
N GLY A 2 0.51 0.47 5.12
CA GLY A 2 0.86 -0.87 5.51
C GLY A 2 1.75 -1.58 4.50
N ALA A 3 2.51 -2.54 4.99
CA ALA A 3 3.24 -3.49 4.18
C ALA A 3 3.26 -4.82 4.92
N ASP A 4 3.05 -5.89 4.19
CA ASP A 4 3.05 -7.22 4.78
C ASP A 4 4.47 -7.77 4.76
N LYS A 5 5.01 -8.07 5.93
CA LYS A 5 6.37 -8.56 6.05
C LYS A 5 6.55 -10.00 5.59
N ASP A 6 5.45 -10.75 5.55
CA ASP A 6 5.50 -12.16 5.17
C ASP A 6 5.50 -12.36 3.66
N ILE A 7 5.24 -11.29 2.89
CA ILE A 7 5.25 -11.34 1.44
C ILE A 7 6.67 -11.11 0.92
N ASN A 8 7.07 -11.89 -0.07
CA ASN A 8 8.38 -11.68 -0.70
C ASN A 8 8.36 -10.37 -1.49
N PRO A 9 9.12 -9.36 -1.04
CA PRO A 9 9.03 -8.01 -1.60
C PRO A 9 9.51 -7.90 -3.03
N LEU A 10 10.26 -8.84 -3.52
CA LEU A 10 10.81 -8.79 -4.87
C LEU A 10 9.82 -9.28 -5.91
N ASN A 11 8.85 -10.12 -5.52
CA ASN A 11 8.00 -10.81 -6.46
C ASN A 11 6.51 -10.62 -6.22
N ASP A 12 6.14 -10.01 -5.11
CA ASP A 12 4.74 -9.97 -4.71
C ASP A 12 4.09 -8.63 -5.02
N TYR A 13 2.87 -8.70 -5.51
CA TYR A 13 2.09 -7.55 -5.87
C TYR A 13 0.73 -7.59 -5.19
N ALA A 14 0.18 -6.41 -4.98
CA ALA A 14 -1.18 -6.23 -4.50
C ALA A 14 -1.99 -5.55 -5.59
N PHE A 15 -3.30 -5.71 -5.52
CA PHE A 15 -4.20 -4.98 -6.40
C PHE A 15 -5.39 -4.46 -5.62
N ASN A 16 -5.96 -3.37 -6.14
CA ASN A 16 -7.19 -2.81 -5.62
C ASN A 16 -8.10 -2.52 -6.82
N LEU A 17 -9.20 -3.26 -6.90
CA LEU A 17 -10.21 -3.13 -7.96
C LEU A 17 -11.37 -2.30 -7.43
N ASN A 18 -11.69 -1.22 -8.12
CA ASN A 18 -12.81 -0.37 -7.72
C ASN A 18 -14.14 -0.92 -8.23
N LEU A 19 -15.04 -1.24 -7.29
CA LEU A 19 -16.41 -1.67 -7.57
C LEU A 19 -17.44 -0.58 -7.25
N THR A 20 -16.98 0.65 -7.04
CA THR A 20 -17.83 1.79 -6.69
C THR A 20 -17.87 2.79 -7.83
N LYS A 21 -19.07 3.19 -8.24
CA LYS A 21 -19.23 4.24 -9.25
C LYS A 21 -19.04 5.60 -8.58
N SER A 22 -17.80 5.99 -8.38
CA SER A 22 -17.42 7.26 -7.75
C SER A 22 -16.03 7.65 -8.23
N ASP A 23 -15.81 8.94 -8.39
CA ASP A 23 -14.49 9.49 -8.71
C ASP A 23 -13.61 9.66 -7.47
N LYS A 24 -14.10 9.23 -6.31
CA LYS A 24 -13.41 9.39 -5.03
C LYS A 24 -12.71 8.12 -4.55
N VAL A 25 -12.64 7.09 -5.37
CA VAL A 25 -11.92 5.88 -5.00
C VAL A 25 -10.44 6.06 -5.34
N LYS A 26 -9.63 6.18 -4.31
CA LYS A 26 -8.22 6.51 -4.45
C LYS A 26 -7.38 5.70 -3.47
N THR A 27 -6.15 5.44 -3.89
CA THR A 27 -5.13 4.83 -3.04
C THR A 27 -3.94 5.79 -2.98
N ALA A 28 -3.47 6.07 -1.79
CA ALA A 28 -2.30 6.91 -1.59
C ALA A 28 -1.07 6.05 -1.37
N PHE A 29 0.03 6.49 -1.92
CA PHE A 29 1.34 5.85 -1.78
C PHE A 29 2.30 6.80 -1.09
N TYR A 30 3.07 6.26 -0.16
CA TYR A 30 3.91 7.06 0.72
C TYR A 30 5.35 6.56 0.72
N SER A 31 6.23 7.42 1.18
CA SER A 31 7.53 7.01 1.68
C SER A 31 7.58 7.24 3.19
N PHE A 32 8.36 6.44 3.88
CA PHE A 32 8.65 6.61 5.30
C PHE A 32 10.15 6.82 5.45
N ASN A 33 10.54 7.94 6.06
CA ASN A 33 11.94 8.33 6.12
C ASN A 33 12.59 8.28 4.73
N ASN A 34 11.86 8.76 3.70
CA ASN A 34 12.28 8.77 2.29
C ASN A 34 12.47 7.38 1.67
N LYS A 35 11.90 6.35 2.26
CA LYS A 35 11.96 4.97 1.76
C LYS A 35 10.56 4.48 1.42
N ARG A 36 10.39 3.92 0.23
CA ARG A 36 9.09 3.43 -0.24
C ARG A 36 8.73 2.07 0.30
N SER A 37 9.71 1.34 0.82
CA SER A 37 9.53 -0.04 1.23
C SER A 37 10.22 -0.31 2.56
N ILE A 38 9.56 -1.12 3.38
CA ILE A 38 10.14 -1.66 4.60
C ILE A 38 11.40 -2.48 4.32
N CYS A 39 11.55 -2.98 3.09
CA CYS A 39 12.71 -3.77 2.69
C CYS A 39 14.01 -2.98 2.70
N ASN A 40 13.91 -1.66 2.63
CA ASN A 40 15.06 -0.77 2.64
C ASN A 40 15.32 -0.17 4.03
N PHE A 41 14.57 -0.60 5.03
CA PHE A 41 14.69 -0.06 6.37
C PHE A 41 15.98 -0.50 7.05
N ILE A 42 16.58 0.44 7.78
CA ILE A 42 17.63 0.17 8.76
C ILE A 42 17.01 0.25 10.16
N LYS A 43 17.80 -0.05 11.18
CA LYS A 43 17.31 -0.07 12.57
C LYS A 43 16.61 1.22 12.97
N LYS A 44 17.17 2.38 12.59
CA LYS A 44 16.57 3.67 12.93
C LYS A 44 15.15 3.80 12.34
N ASP A 45 14.94 3.30 11.14
CA ASP A 45 13.62 3.38 10.50
C ASP A 45 12.59 2.54 11.26
N PHE A 46 12.98 1.36 11.72
CA PHE A 46 12.10 0.52 12.54
C PHE A 46 11.79 1.17 13.87
N ASP A 47 12.77 1.80 14.50
CA ASP A 47 12.57 2.51 15.77
C ASP A 47 11.60 3.68 15.59
N ASP A 48 11.78 4.44 14.52
CA ASP A 48 10.89 5.56 14.19
C ASP A 48 9.47 5.07 13.89
N LEU A 49 9.35 3.96 13.16
CA LEU A 49 8.06 3.39 12.84
C LEU A 49 7.31 2.95 14.10
N GLU A 50 8.01 2.38 15.07
CA GLU A 50 7.40 1.98 16.33
C GLU A 50 6.84 3.18 17.09
N ILE A 51 7.56 4.29 17.09
CA ILE A 51 7.08 5.53 17.72
C ILE A 51 5.82 6.03 17.06
N VAL A 52 5.80 6.06 15.73
CA VAL A 52 4.64 6.50 14.95
C VAL A 52 3.45 5.56 15.19
N ARG A 53 3.70 4.25 15.24
CA ARG A 53 2.67 3.25 15.47
C ARG A 53 2.01 3.45 16.85
N GLN A 54 2.80 3.66 17.88
CA GLN A 54 2.29 3.91 19.23
C GLN A 54 1.45 5.18 19.29
N LYS A 55 1.89 6.23 18.61
CA LYS A 55 1.15 7.47 18.51
C LYS A 55 -0.20 7.27 17.82
N HIS A 56 -0.19 6.51 16.73
CA HIS A 56 -1.40 6.22 15.94
C HIS A 56 -2.41 5.41 16.75
N GLU A 57 -1.95 4.46 17.54
CA GLU A 57 -2.82 3.64 18.39
C GLU A 57 -3.53 4.46 19.48
N SER A 58 -3.01 5.64 19.81
CA SER A 58 -3.64 6.51 20.81
C SER A 58 -4.74 7.39 20.23
N ILE A 59 -4.93 7.40 18.91
CA ILE A 59 -5.93 8.22 18.25
C ILE A 59 -7.31 7.58 18.40
N GLU A 60 -8.31 8.39 18.76
CA GLU A 60 -9.68 7.91 18.88
C GLU A 60 -10.24 7.51 17.52
N VAL A 61 -11.06 6.46 17.51
CA VAL A 61 -11.64 5.91 16.28
C VAL A 61 -12.38 6.96 15.45
N LYS A 62 -13.03 7.91 16.08
CA LYS A 62 -13.78 8.96 15.39
C LYS A 62 -12.89 9.88 14.54
N ASP A 63 -11.59 9.90 14.80
CA ASP A 63 -10.65 10.78 14.10
C ASP A 63 -9.96 10.09 12.92
N TRP A 64 -10.22 8.80 12.70
CA TRP A 64 -9.49 8.03 11.70
C TRP A 64 -9.65 8.56 10.27
N LYS A 65 -10.82 9.10 9.92
CA LYS A 65 -11.03 9.64 8.58
C LYS A 65 -10.19 10.90 8.34
N LYS A 66 -10.05 11.71 9.36
CA LYS A 66 -9.22 12.90 9.29
C LYS A 66 -7.76 12.50 9.13
N GLU A 67 -7.35 11.50 9.90
CA GLU A 67 -5.99 10.96 9.83
C GLU A 67 -5.65 10.46 8.44
N LEU A 68 -6.57 9.71 7.84
CA LEU A 68 -6.37 9.16 6.49
C LEU A 68 -6.35 10.23 5.40
N ALA A 69 -6.90 11.41 5.68
CA ALA A 69 -6.91 12.49 4.71
C ALA A 69 -5.67 13.38 4.78
N ASP A 70 -4.85 13.22 5.80
CA ASP A 70 -3.63 14.00 5.92
C ASP A 70 -2.65 13.60 4.82
N GLU A 71 -2.11 14.59 4.14
CA GLU A 71 -1.18 14.35 3.05
C GLU A 71 0.17 13.85 3.56
N ASP A 72 0.64 14.45 4.63
CA ASP A 72 1.86 14.04 5.31
C ASP A 72 1.54 13.77 6.77
N TYR A 73 2.04 12.67 7.29
CA TYR A 73 1.81 12.28 8.68
C TYR A 73 3.09 11.76 9.30
N GLU A 74 3.60 12.51 10.29
CA GLU A 74 4.84 12.15 11.00
C GLU A 74 5.99 11.94 10.00
N ASN A 75 6.52 10.73 9.95
CA ASN A 75 7.63 10.38 9.06
C ASN A 75 7.14 9.94 7.66
N PHE A 76 5.82 9.84 7.47
CA PHE A 76 5.25 9.50 6.17
C PHE A 76 5.09 10.73 5.31
N LYS A 77 5.48 10.60 4.06
CA LYS A 77 5.31 11.65 3.06
C LYS A 77 4.48 11.09 1.91
N LEU A 78 3.42 11.80 1.56
CA LEU A 78 2.60 11.43 0.41
C LEU A 78 3.39 11.64 -0.88
N GLU A 79 3.48 10.59 -1.69
CA GLU A 79 4.21 10.63 -2.95
C GLU A 79 3.29 10.61 -4.16
N TYR A 80 2.20 9.86 -4.09
CA TYR A 80 1.33 9.69 -5.24
C TYR A 80 -0.06 9.27 -4.79
N ILE A 81 -1.07 9.78 -5.48
CA ILE A 81 -2.46 9.36 -5.30
C ILE A 81 -2.94 8.73 -6.60
N ALA A 82 -3.28 7.46 -6.54
CA ALA A 82 -3.86 6.76 -7.67
C ALA A 82 -5.37 6.91 -7.66
N ASN A 83 -5.92 7.44 -8.75
CA ASN A 83 -7.35 7.49 -8.97
C ASN A 83 -7.75 6.17 -9.64
N ILE A 84 -8.75 5.51 -9.10
CA ILE A 84 -9.16 4.19 -9.60
C ILE A 84 -10.58 4.31 -10.14
N ASP A 85 -10.72 4.34 -11.45
CA ASP A 85 -12.02 4.42 -12.07
C ASP A 85 -12.85 3.17 -11.79
N TYR A 86 -14.16 3.30 -11.93
CA TYR A 86 -15.06 2.16 -11.76
C TYR A 86 -14.65 1.00 -12.67
N ASN A 87 -14.62 -0.18 -12.10
CA ASN A 87 -14.23 -1.41 -12.80
C ASN A 87 -12.79 -1.40 -13.33
N SER A 88 -11.94 -0.61 -12.71
CA SER A 88 -10.51 -0.55 -13.01
C SER A 88 -9.73 -0.94 -11.75
N MET A 89 -8.49 -1.33 -11.92
CA MET A 89 -7.67 -1.68 -10.78
C MET A 89 -6.30 -1.02 -10.87
N VAL A 90 -5.72 -0.78 -9.71
CA VAL A 90 -4.32 -0.43 -9.56
C VAL A 90 -3.56 -1.66 -9.07
N ILE A 91 -2.39 -1.87 -9.64
CA ILE A 91 -1.49 -2.96 -9.25
C ILE A 91 -0.19 -2.32 -8.78
N TYR A 92 0.31 -2.75 -7.64
CA TYR A 92 1.50 -2.15 -7.05
C TYR A 92 2.27 -3.18 -6.25
N PRO A 93 3.58 -2.97 -6.03
CA PRO A 93 4.34 -3.85 -5.15
C PRO A 93 3.73 -3.84 -3.75
N SER A 94 3.46 -5.01 -3.18
CA SER A 94 2.76 -5.12 -1.90
C SER A 94 3.51 -4.48 -0.73
N HIS A 95 4.83 -4.37 -0.86
CA HIS A 95 5.68 -3.78 0.18
C HIS A 95 5.79 -2.25 0.11
N HIS A 96 5.20 -1.62 -0.89
CA HIS A 96 5.17 -0.16 -1.00
C HIS A 96 4.18 0.38 0.05
N TRP A 97 4.59 1.38 0.81
CA TRP A 97 3.72 2.02 1.79
C TRP A 97 2.50 2.61 1.10
N HIS A 98 1.33 2.25 1.55
CA HIS A 98 0.08 2.67 0.93
C HIS A 98 -1.06 2.71 1.92
N SER A 99 -2.11 3.42 1.55
CA SER A 99 -3.31 3.57 2.36
C SER A 99 -4.48 3.98 1.47
N VAL A 100 -5.68 3.79 1.97
CA VAL A 100 -6.85 4.43 1.37
C VAL A 100 -6.68 5.94 1.48
N TYR A 101 -6.91 6.65 0.39
CA TYR A 101 -6.98 8.10 0.44
C TYR A 101 -8.44 8.51 0.52
N MET A 102 -8.82 9.24 1.57
CA MET A 102 -10.20 9.55 1.84
C MET A 102 -10.29 10.84 2.65
N LYS A 103 -11.26 11.67 2.32
CA LYS A 103 -11.56 12.85 3.11
C LYS A 103 -12.75 12.58 4.02
N GLU A 104 -12.88 13.39 5.06
CA GLU A 104 -13.84 13.16 6.14
C GLU A 104 -15.29 13.05 5.65
N ASP A 105 -15.66 13.84 4.64
CA ASP A 105 -17.03 13.88 4.12
C ASP A 105 -17.29 12.92 2.95
N TRP A 106 -16.30 12.12 2.57
CA TRP A 106 -16.46 11.16 1.49
C TRP A 106 -17.18 9.90 1.97
N PHE A 107 -17.94 9.28 1.06
CA PHE A 107 -18.63 8.01 1.30
C PHE A 107 -19.57 8.06 2.51
N THR A 108 -20.30 9.18 2.66
CA THR A 108 -21.32 9.32 3.71
C THR A 108 -22.66 8.80 3.25
N ASP A 109 -22.92 8.78 1.95
CA ASP A 109 -24.20 8.38 1.34
C ASP A 109 -24.06 7.18 0.39
N ILE A 110 -22.85 6.77 0.07
CA ILE A 110 -22.54 5.62 -0.77
C ILE A 110 -21.35 4.88 -0.19
N ASP A 111 -21.42 3.56 -0.19
CA ASP A 111 -20.33 2.75 0.34
C ASP A 111 -19.16 2.68 -0.64
N ARG A 112 -17.95 2.71 -0.11
CA ARG A 112 -16.75 2.45 -0.88
C ARG A 112 -16.51 0.96 -0.91
N ILE A 113 -16.77 0.36 -2.06
CA ILE A 113 -16.63 -1.09 -2.23
C ILE A 113 -15.46 -1.35 -3.18
N THR A 114 -14.50 -2.11 -2.71
CA THR A 114 -13.33 -2.51 -3.50
C THR A 114 -13.04 -3.98 -3.28
N LEU A 115 -12.43 -4.60 -4.28
CA LEU A 115 -11.87 -5.94 -4.14
C LEU A 115 -10.36 -5.80 -4.10
N THR A 116 -9.75 -6.28 -3.03
CA THR A 116 -8.31 -6.25 -2.86
C THR A 116 -7.77 -7.67 -2.84
N GLY A 117 -6.54 -7.83 -3.28
CA GLY A 117 -5.90 -9.14 -3.24
C GLY A 117 -4.42 -9.03 -3.51
N PHE A 118 -3.80 -10.19 -3.50
CA PHE A 118 -2.36 -10.30 -3.69
C PHE A 118 -2.08 -11.39 -4.72
N PHE A 119 -0.99 -11.24 -5.44
CA PHE A 119 -0.49 -12.30 -6.29
C PHE A 119 1.02 -12.30 -6.29
N GLU A 120 1.55 -13.48 -6.51
CA GLU A 120 2.97 -13.72 -6.53
C GLU A 120 3.44 -13.85 -7.96
N THR A 121 4.53 -13.18 -8.28
CA THR A 121 5.14 -13.35 -9.58
C THR A 121 5.85 -14.70 -9.61
N ILE A 122 5.41 -15.57 -10.48
CA ILE A 122 6.07 -16.85 -10.66
C ILE A 122 7.26 -16.65 -11.57
N VAL A 123 8.45 -16.77 -11.01
CA VAL A 123 9.66 -16.81 -11.82
C VAL A 123 9.86 -18.26 -12.23
N PRO A 124 9.78 -18.56 -13.51
CA PRO A 124 10.02 -19.94 -13.95
C PRO A 124 11.39 -20.37 -13.47
N LYS A 125 11.45 -21.55 -12.87
CA LYS A 125 12.75 -22.11 -12.56
C LYS A 125 13.47 -22.32 -13.86
N VAL A 126 14.60 -21.66 -14.01
CA VAL A 126 15.45 -21.93 -15.14
C VAL A 126 15.84 -23.37 -15.03
N LYS A 127 15.45 -24.14 -16.00
CA LYS A 127 15.82 -25.52 -15.99
C LYS A 127 17.27 -25.55 -16.24
N LYS A 128 17.95 -25.84 -15.24
CA LYS A 128 19.36 -25.93 -15.38
C LYS A 128 19.74 -26.79 -16.47
N THR A 129 18.89 -27.43 -16.81
CA THR A 129 19.04 -28.21 -17.86
C THR A 129 19.03 -27.62 -19.13
N LYS A 130 19.01 -27.31 -19.32
CA LYS A 130 18.77 -26.92 -20.34
C LYS A 130 19.67 -26.52 -20.89
N LYS A 131 20.09 -26.72 -20.13
CA LYS A 131 20.83 -26.57 -20.47
C LYS A 131 21.23 -26.97 -21.30
N LEU A 132 20.72 -27.14 -21.18
CA LEU A 132 20.87 -27.42 -21.90
C LEU A 132 21.31 -27.60 -22.62
N GLY A 133 21.42 -27.61 -22.71
CA GLY A 133 21.78 -27.78 -23.41
C GLY A 133 22.09 -27.53 -23.87
N PHE A 134 22.21 -27.25 -23.62
CA PHE A 134 22.50 -27.05 -24.08
C PHE A 134 22.95 -27.08 -23.83
N GLY A 135 22.63 -26.95 -23.31
CA GLY A 135 22.94 -27.00 -23.12
C GLY A 135 22.97 -26.97 -23.07
#